data_2b8ad5099fe2d0fc124ab6d045400dee
#
_entry.id   2b8ad5099fe2d0fc124ab6d045400dee
#
_cell.length_a   1.000
_cell.length_b   1.000
_cell.length_c   1.000
_cell.angle_alpha   90.00
_cell.angle_beta   90.00
_cell.angle_gamma   90.00
#
_symmetry.space_group_name_H-M   'P 1'
#
loop_
_entity.id
_entity.type
_entity.pdbx_description
1 polymer ?
#
loop_
_entity_poly.entity_id
_entity_poly.type
_entity_poly.pdbx_seq_one_letter_code
_entity_poly.pdbx_strand_id
1 'polypeptide(L)'
;MNKLKELYNKYYYISPLDQADSAESNRILNLYWSAVCFFVALAFLVLELVFKREYYHEHRLQILYMAGACLSIALSFVLSIATKNVSREKAYILKTLPFYVFYCWCGTTCPIMLFYTQANHYNGLIVFLCATNIVLCIFTASLPLLAIIIVSCVAMIPGVIRFWGPYGTFNFSIMILIMLALFFINRNKLKRHLALIKKQKSRFEARTFGNFTLLHENKAVKFSRSKTLELIAYLIVKNGSSVNTRELLCALYGDYADSARYGSSLRALISDARHIFSEMEIQNFFTAEYNSFRINPEAVKCDYYDFLSGDSKAIKGYAGEFMSQYSWAEDTAAFLSQKVLSK
;
A
#
# COMPACT_ATOMS: atom_id res chain seq x y z
N MET A 1 4.46 -25.97 -14.10
CA MET A 1 4.30 -25.35 -12.76
C MET A 1 5.04 -24.01 -12.64
N ASN A 2 6.22 -23.81 -13.21
CA ASN A 2 7.01 -22.57 -13.10
C ASN A 2 6.35 -21.33 -13.77
N LYS A 3 5.76 -21.45 -14.97
CA LYS A 3 5.12 -20.32 -15.67
C LYS A 3 3.91 -19.73 -14.91
N LEU A 4 3.09 -20.58 -14.28
CA LEU A 4 1.95 -20.14 -13.47
C LEU A 4 2.43 -19.38 -12.20
N LYS A 5 3.49 -19.86 -11.57
CA LYS A 5 4.11 -19.22 -10.40
C LYS A 5 4.72 -17.85 -10.77
N GLU A 6 5.36 -17.76 -11.93
CA GLU A 6 5.90 -16.49 -12.46
C GLU A 6 4.79 -15.48 -12.75
N LEU A 7 3.72 -15.91 -13.44
CA LEU A 7 2.55 -15.07 -13.71
C LEU A 7 1.88 -14.60 -12.41
N TYR A 8 1.71 -15.50 -11.42
CA TYR A 8 1.18 -15.14 -10.13
C TYR A 8 2.07 -14.12 -9.43
N ASN A 9 3.39 -14.34 -9.39
CA ASN A 9 4.33 -13.42 -8.77
C ASN A 9 4.35 -12.05 -9.47
N LYS A 10 4.26 -12.04 -10.79
CA LYS A 10 4.25 -10.81 -11.59
C LYS A 10 3.01 -9.94 -11.32
N TYR A 11 1.82 -10.54 -11.24
CA TYR A 11 0.56 -9.78 -11.23
C TYR A 11 -0.15 -9.75 -9.87
N TYR A 12 0.02 -10.76 -9.02
CA TYR A 12 -0.83 -10.95 -7.84
C TYR A 12 -0.08 -11.07 -6.51
N TYR A 13 1.19 -11.45 -6.52
CA TYR A 13 1.95 -11.56 -5.27
C TYR A 13 2.24 -10.18 -4.69
N ILE A 14 1.95 -10.01 -3.41
CA ILE A 14 2.24 -8.82 -2.60
C ILE A 14 2.97 -9.33 -1.36
N SER A 15 4.09 -8.70 -0.99
CA SER A 15 4.84 -9.12 0.19
C SER A 15 4.04 -8.85 1.49
N PRO A 16 4.20 -9.65 2.55
CA PRO A 16 3.54 -9.40 3.84
C PRO A 16 3.84 -8.03 4.43
N LEU A 17 5.05 -7.50 4.22
CA LEU A 17 5.45 -6.17 4.67
C LEU A 17 4.70 -5.07 3.92
N ASP A 18 4.54 -5.22 2.59
CA ASP A 18 3.77 -4.26 1.79
C ASP A 18 2.27 -4.31 2.11
N GLN A 19 1.78 -5.44 2.64
CA GLN A 19 0.38 -5.60 3.08
C GLN A 19 0.12 -5.07 4.50
N ALA A 20 1.13 -4.72 5.27
CA ALA A 20 0.96 -4.26 6.66
C ALA A 20 0.09 -3.00 6.75
N ASP A 21 0.26 -2.05 5.84
CA ASP A 21 -0.52 -0.81 5.81
C ASP A 21 -1.98 -1.10 5.40
N SER A 22 -2.21 -2.03 4.46
CA SER A 22 -3.56 -2.45 4.07
C SER A 22 -4.25 -3.28 5.16
N ALA A 23 -3.49 -4.06 5.94
CA ALA A 23 -4.00 -4.78 7.10
C ALA A 23 -4.46 -3.83 8.22
N GLU A 24 -3.76 -2.72 8.43
CA GLU A 24 -4.20 -1.67 9.37
C GLU A 24 -5.49 -1.01 8.90
N SER A 25 -5.59 -0.68 7.62
CA SER A 25 -6.83 -0.15 7.04
C SER A 25 -8.00 -1.11 7.21
N ASN A 26 -7.80 -2.41 6.94
CA ASN A 26 -8.82 -3.45 7.16
C ASN A 26 -9.22 -3.55 8.64
N ARG A 27 -8.26 -3.46 9.58
CA ARG A 27 -8.53 -3.49 11.02
C ARG A 27 -9.42 -2.33 11.46
N ILE A 28 -9.09 -1.10 11.02
CA ILE A 28 -9.86 0.10 11.35
C ILE A 28 -11.27 -0.01 10.75
N LEU A 29 -11.36 -0.42 9.49
CA LEU A 29 -12.64 -0.60 8.82
C LEU A 29 -13.50 -1.67 9.53
N ASN A 30 -12.88 -2.81 9.91
CA ASN A 30 -13.57 -3.87 10.64
C ASN A 30 -14.05 -3.39 12.02
N LEU A 31 -13.30 -2.51 12.69
CA LEU A 31 -13.72 -1.91 13.97
C LEU A 31 -15.04 -1.15 13.83
N TYR A 32 -15.18 -0.31 12.79
CA TYR A 32 -16.42 0.43 12.54
C TYR A 32 -17.55 -0.49 12.11
N TRP A 33 -17.30 -1.40 11.17
CA TRP A 33 -18.32 -2.34 10.68
C TRP A 33 -18.81 -3.28 11.77
N SER A 34 -17.93 -3.83 12.59
CA SER A 34 -18.32 -4.71 13.69
C SER A 34 -19.18 -3.98 14.72
N ALA A 35 -18.89 -2.72 15.03
CA ALA A 35 -19.74 -1.92 15.92
C ALA A 35 -21.15 -1.74 15.37
N VAL A 36 -21.30 -1.33 14.10
CA VAL A 36 -22.60 -1.15 13.45
C VAL A 36 -23.36 -2.49 13.35
N CYS A 37 -22.69 -3.53 12.84
CA CYS A 37 -23.29 -4.84 12.67
C CYS A 37 -23.73 -5.48 14.00
N PHE A 38 -23.03 -5.20 15.11
CA PHE A 38 -23.39 -5.70 16.42
C PHE A 38 -24.78 -5.22 16.84
N PHE A 39 -25.06 -3.93 16.74
CA PHE A 39 -26.36 -3.37 17.11
C PHE A 39 -27.47 -3.89 16.18
N VAL A 40 -27.18 -4.04 14.89
CA VAL A 40 -28.14 -4.61 13.92
C VAL A 40 -28.45 -6.08 14.27
N ALA A 41 -27.42 -6.90 14.49
CA ALA A 41 -27.57 -8.31 14.85
C ALA A 41 -28.29 -8.48 16.19
N LEU A 42 -27.98 -7.62 17.18
CA LEU A 42 -28.66 -7.62 18.47
C LEU A 42 -30.14 -7.26 18.33
N ALA A 43 -30.47 -6.25 17.52
CA ALA A 43 -31.85 -5.87 17.26
C ALA A 43 -32.63 -7.03 16.60
N PHE A 44 -32.05 -7.71 15.60
CA PHE A 44 -32.66 -8.89 14.98
C PHE A 44 -32.84 -10.04 15.97
N LEU A 45 -31.85 -10.30 16.85
CA LEU A 45 -31.91 -11.32 17.88
C LEU A 45 -33.08 -11.03 18.86
N VAL A 46 -33.23 -9.79 19.30
CA VAL A 46 -34.35 -9.37 20.19
C VAL A 46 -35.68 -9.53 19.49
N LEU A 47 -35.80 -9.10 18.24
CA LEU A 47 -37.01 -9.26 17.46
C LEU A 47 -37.40 -10.75 17.30
N GLU A 48 -36.45 -11.63 17.00
CA GLU A 48 -36.70 -13.08 16.90
C GLU A 48 -37.18 -13.65 18.27
N LEU A 49 -36.56 -13.25 19.37
CA LEU A 49 -36.97 -13.71 20.71
C LEU A 49 -38.34 -13.21 21.11
N VAL A 50 -38.75 -11.99 20.73
CA VAL A 50 -40.02 -11.41 21.08
C VAL A 50 -41.14 -11.97 20.23
N PHE A 51 -40.98 -11.95 18.88
CA PHE A 51 -42.09 -12.32 17.97
C PHE A 51 -42.25 -13.82 17.78
N LYS A 52 -41.19 -14.63 17.99
CA LYS A 52 -41.26 -16.09 17.85
C LYS A 52 -41.31 -16.85 19.18
N ARG A 53 -41.69 -16.18 20.27
CA ARG A 53 -41.74 -16.77 21.60
C ARG A 53 -42.62 -18.03 21.68
N GLU A 54 -43.74 -18.04 20.96
CA GLU A 54 -44.66 -19.18 20.93
C GLU A 54 -44.09 -20.38 20.15
N TYR A 55 -43.25 -20.14 19.17
CA TYR A 55 -42.62 -21.15 18.30
C TYR A 55 -41.13 -21.34 18.59
N TYR A 56 -40.70 -21.06 19.81
CA TYR A 56 -39.28 -21.11 20.19
C TYR A 56 -38.64 -22.45 19.88
N HIS A 57 -39.32 -23.58 20.07
CA HIS A 57 -38.78 -24.90 19.78
C HIS A 57 -38.49 -25.15 18.31
N GLU A 58 -39.26 -24.57 17.43
CA GLU A 58 -39.12 -24.72 15.98
C GLU A 58 -37.98 -23.82 15.45
N HIS A 59 -37.77 -22.64 16.07
CA HIS A 59 -36.81 -21.63 15.62
C HIS A 59 -35.53 -21.59 16.45
N ARG A 60 -35.33 -22.49 17.43
CA ARG A 60 -34.17 -22.48 18.34
C ARG A 60 -32.81 -22.48 17.63
N LEU A 61 -32.67 -23.15 16.50
CA LEU A 61 -31.44 -23.16 15.70
C LEU A 61 -31.14 -21.77 15.11
N GLN A 62 -32.15 -21.07 14.60
CA GLN A 62 -31.98 -19.71 14.05
C GLN A 62 -31.57 -18.75 15.14
N ILE A 63 -32.20 -18.83 16.32
CA ILE A 63 -31.83 -18.02 17.49
C ILE A 63 -30.37 -18.28 17.93
N LEU A 64 -29.97 -19.56 17.99
CA LEU A 64 -28.61 -19.95 18.32
C LEU A 64 -27.59 -19.37 17.33
N TYR A 65 -27.90 -19.41 16.03
CA TYR A 65 -27.01 -18.83 15.00
C TYR A 65 -26.94 -17.32 15.09
N MET A 66 -28.03 -16.62 15.37
CA MET A 66 -28.05 -15.18 15.58
C MET A 66 -27.26 -14.78 16.84
N ALA A 67 -27.40 -15.55 17.94
CA ALA A 67 -26.59 -15.34 19.14
C ALA A 67 -25.10 -15.55 18.86
N GLY A 68 -24.75 -16.59 18.11
CA GLY A 68 -23.39 -16.84 17.64
C GLY A 68 -22.86 -15.70 16.74
N ALA A 69 -23.72 -15.10 15.92
CA ALA A 69 -23.36 -13.92 15.12
C ALA A 69 -23.02 -12.73 16.01
N CYS A 70 -23.85 -12.42 16.99
CA CYS A 70 -23.56 -11.36 17.97
C CYS A 70 -22.23 -11.60 18.70
N LEU A 71 -21.98 -12.85 19.14
CA LEU A 71 -20.73 -13.22 19.79
C LEU A 71 -19.52 -13.06 18.87
N SER A 72 -19.59 -13.53 17.63
CA SER A 72 -18.50 -13.45 16.66
C SER A 72 -18.19 -11.99 16.29
N ILE A 73 -19.21 -11.14 16.18
CA ILE A 73 -19.05 -9.70 15.93
C ILE A 73 -18.38 -9.01 17.12
N ALA A 74 -18.84 -9.30 18.35
CA ALA A 74 -18.24 -8.75 19.57
C ALA A 74 -16.79 -9.19 19.71
N LEU A 75 -16.48 -10.47 19.48
CA LEU A 75 -15.10 -10.98 19.47
C LEU A 75 -14.24 -10.28 18.43
N SER A 76 -14.74 -10.12 17.21
CA SER A 76 -14.07 -9.40 16.14
C SER A 76 -13.76 -7.95 16.52
N PHE A 77 -14.70 -7.25 17.18
CA PHE A 77 -14.50 -5.90 17.69
C PHE A 77 -13.36 -5.83 18.73
N VAL A 78 -13.40 -6.70 19.74
CA VAL A 78 -12.37 -6.77 20.78
C VAL A 78 -11.00 -7.09 20.21
N LEU A 79 -10.91 -8.05 19.29
CA LEU A 79 -9.67 -8.41 18.60
C LEU A 79 -9.13 -7.25 17.76
N SER A 80 -10.01 -6.45 17.13
CA SER A 80 -9.59 -5.25 16.36
C SER A 80 -8.93 -4.19 17.27
N ILE A 81 -9.38 -4.08 18.53
CA ILE A 81 -8.75 -3.20 19.50
C ILE A 81 -7.41 -3.78 19.98
N ALA A 82 -7.40 -5.07 20.34
CA ALA A 82 -6.22 -5.76 20.89
C ALA A 82 -5.04 -5.78 19.91
N THR A 83 -5.31 -5.86 18.60
CA THR A 83 -4.28 -5.94 17.55
C THR A 83 -3.75 -4.58 17.09
N LYS A 84 -4.11 -3.46 17.74
CA LYS A 84 -3.66 -2.11 17.36
C LYS A 84 -2.14 -1.97 17.34
N ASN A 85 -1.46 -2.42 18.37
CA ASN A 85 -0.02 -2.18 18.60
C ASN A 85 0.88 -3.34 18.16
N VAL A 86 0.42 -4.17 17.21
CA VAL A 86 1.20 -5.31 16.71
C VAL A 86 2.35 -4.83 15.81
N SER A 87 3.53 -5.47 15.93
CA SER A 87 4.70 -5.18 15.10
C SER A 87 4.41 -5.34 13.61
N ARG A 88 5.11 -4.56 12.76
CA ARG A 88 4.88 -4.53 11.31
C ARG A 88 5.04 -5.89 10.62
N GLU A 89 5.95 -6.74 11.11
CA GLU A 89 6.20 -8.07 10.56
C GLU A 89 5.00 -9.01 10.71
N LYS A 90 4.31 -8.95 11.86
CA LYS A 90 3.14 -9.78 12.17
C LYS A 90 1.80 -9.09 11.84
N ALA A 91 1.85 -7.83 11.41
CA ALA A 91 0.66 -7.01 11.19
C ALA A 91 -0.29 -7.63 10.16
N TYR A 92 0.23 -8.18 9.08
CA TYR A 92 -0.59 -8.79 8.04
C TYR A 92 -1.49 -9.91 8.56
N ILE A 93 -0.97 -10.80 9.41
CA ILE A 93 -1.73 -11.95 9.94
C ILE A 93 -2.66 -11.49 11.08
N LEU A 94 -2.09 -10.81 12.10
CA LEU A 94 -2.82 -10.52 13.33
C LEU A 94 -3.86 -9.41 13.18
N LYS A 95 -3.61 -8.39 12.34
CA LYS A 95 -4.57 -7.29 12.12
C LYS A 95 -5.71 -7.66 11.16
N THR A 96 -5.55 -8.72 10.36
CA THR A 96 -6.63 -9.23 9.50
C THR A 96 -7.45 -10.33 10.18
N LEU A 97 -6.95 -10.96 11.24
CA LEU A 97 -7.63 -12.01 11.99
C LEU A 97 -9.05 -11.61 12.46
N PRO A 98 -9.26 -10.41 13.06
CA PRO A 98 -10.59 -9.97 13.48
C PRO A 98 -11.62 -10.00 12.36
N PHE A 99 -11.24 -9.55 11.19
CA PHE A 99 -12.09 -9.58 10.01
C PHE A 99 -12.46 -11.01 9.58
N TYR A 100 -11.52 -11.97 9.63
CA TYR A 100 -11.82 -13.36 9.30
C TYR A 100 -12.81 -14.00 10.29
N VAL A 101 -12.68 -13.71 11.59
CA VAL A 101 -13.61 -14.18 12.61
C VAL A 101 -15.04 -13.68 12.30
N PHE A 102 -15.17 -12.40 11.98
CA PHE A 102 -16.45 -11.80 11.57
C PHE A 102 -17.01 -12.46 10.30
N TYR A 103 -16.20 -12.55 9.25
CA TYR A 103 -16.64 -13.04 7.95
C TYR A 103 -16.94 -14.54 7.94
N CYS A 104 -16.16 -15.36 8.65
CA CYS A 104 -16.43 -16.80 8.75
C CYS A 104 -17.80 -17.10 9.38
N TRP A 105 -18.24 -16.30 10.35
CA TRP A 105 -19.56 -16.52 10.91
C TRP A 105 -20.65 -15.83 10.12
N CYS A 106 -20.60 -14.51 10.00
CA CYS A 106 -21.68 -13.71 9.40
C CYS A 106 -21.72 -13.80 7.87
N GLY A 107 -20.58 -13.90 7.21
CA GLY A 107 -20.49 -13.96 5.75
C GLY A 107 -20.58 -15.37 5.15
N THR A 108 -20.37 -16.42 5.95
CA THR A 108 -20.39 -17.80 5.46
C THR A 108 -21.30 -18.71 6.25
N THR A 109 -21.08 -18.92 7.54
CA THR A 109 -21.84 -19.89 8.36
C THR A 109 -23.34 -19.55 8.42
N CYS A 110 -23.69 -18.30 8.72
CA CYS A 110 -25.10 -17.90 8.74
C CYS A 110 -25.80 -18.03 7.37
N PRO A 111 -25.24 -17.54 6.26
CA PRO A 111 -25.84 -17.75 4.93
C PRO A 111 -26.00 -19.20 4.54
N ILE A 112 -25.01 -20.06 4.81
CA ILE A 112 -25.06 -21.50 4.53
C ILE A 112 -26.20 -22.15 5.34
N MET A 113 -26.33 -21.79 6.61
CA MET A 113 -27.44 -22.27 7.44
C MET A 113 -28.79 -21.86 6.91
N LEU A 114 -28.96 -20.56 6.57
CA LEU A 114 -30.20 -20.07 5.96
C LEU A 114 -30.52 -20.83 4.66
N PHE A 115 -29.48 -21.13 3.86
CA PHE A 115 -29.64 -21.89 2.63
C PHE A 115 -30.19 -23.32 2.85
N TYR A 116 -29.71 -24.00 3.90
CA TYR A 116 -30.17 -25.40 4.16
C TYR A 116 -31.43 -25.51 5.02
N THR A 117 -31.75 -24.53 5.88
CA THR A 117 -32.81 -24.63 6.87
C THR A 117 -34.10 -23.90 6.49
N GLN A 118 -34.04 -22.88 5.66
CA GLN A 118 -35.24 -22.14 5.26
C GLN A 118 -35.93 -22.79 4.08
N ALA A 119 -37.27 -22.67 4.04
CA ALA A 119 -38.10 -23.13 2.91
C ALA A 119 -37.70 -22.39 1.61
N ASN A 120 -37.33 -21.11 1.72
CA ASN A 120 -36.81 -20.35 0.58
C ASN A 120 -35.29 -20.33 0.59
N HIS A 121 -34.67 -21.29 -0.09
CA HIS A 121 -33.22 -21.45 -0.20
C HIS A 121 -32.52 -20.27 -0.85
N TYR A 122 -33.21 -19.45 -1.68
CA TYR A 122 -32.65 -18.25 -2.31
C TYR A 122 -32.19 -17.21 -1.28
N ASN A 123 -32.87 -17.11 -0.12
CA ASN A 123 -32.45 -16.13 0.92
C ASN A 123 -31.01 -16.34 1.36
N GLY A 124 -30.63 -17.58 1.66
CA GLY A 124 -29.25 -17.90 2.08
C GLY A 124 -28.25 -17.62 0.97
N LEU A 125 -28.57 -17.96 -0.28
CA LEU A 125 -27.70 -17.71 -1.42
C LEU A 125 -27.51 -16.19 -1.66
N ILE A 126 -28.59 -15.41 -1.66
CA ILE A 126 -28.54 -13.95 -1.86
C ILE A 126 -27.71 -13.30 -0.76
N VAL A 127 -27.94 -13.68 0.51
CA VAL A 127 -27.15 -13.13 1.63
C VAL A 127 -25.68 -13.46 1.49
N PHE A 128 -25.32 -14.71 1.12
CA PHE A 128 -23.93 -15.11 0.88
C PHE A 128 -23.29 -14.28 -0.22
N LEU A 129 -23.98 -14.09 -1.35
CA LEU A 129 -23.48 -13.34 -2.48
C LEU A 129 -23.31 -11.85 -2.16
N CYS A 130 -24.33 -11.25 -1.54
CA CYS A 130 -24.26 -9.85 -1.12
C CYS A 130 -23.12 -9.62 -0.12
N ALA A 131 -23.01 -10.45 0.92
CA ALA A 131 -21.95 -10.36 1.91
C ALA A 131 -20.55 -10.51 1.26
N THR A 132 -20.38 -11.51 0.39
CA THR A 132 -19.11 -11.76 -0.28
C THR A 132 -18.74 -10.63 -1.24
N ASN A 133 -19.68 -10.10 -2.03
CA ASN A 133 -19.41 -8.99 -2.93
C ASN A 133 -19.08 -7.71 -2.16
N ILE A 134 -19.81 -7.39 -1.09
CA ILE A 134 -19.51 -6.25 -0.20
C ILE A 134 -18.10 -6.38 0.35
N VAL A 135 -17.74 -7.55 0.85
CA VAL A 135 -16.40 -7.81 1.39
C VAL A 135 -15.32 -7.67 0.32
N LEU A 136 -15.51 -8.19 -0.88
CA LEU A 136 -14.56 -8.06 -1.99
C LEU A 136 -14.41 -6.61 -2.47
N CYS A 137 -15.45 -5.77 -2.34
CA CYS A 137 -15.39 -4.36 -2.73
C CYS A 137 -14.74 -3.47 -1.68
N ILE A 138 -14.97 -3.74 -0.41
CA ILE A 138 -14.58 -2.86 0.70
C ILE A 138 -13.24 -3.26 1.32
N PHE A 139 -13.04 -4.56 1.55
CA PHE A 139 -11.81 -5.07 2.18
C PHE A 139 -10.76 -5.45 1.15
N THR A 140 -9.50 -5.41 1.56
CA THR A 140 -8.40 -5.79 0.67
C THR A 140 -8.41 -7.30 0.41
N ALA A 141 -8.36 -7.68 -0.86
CA ALA A 141 -8.38 -9.07 -1.28
C ALA A 141 -7.12 -9.82 -0.83
N SER A 142 -7.28 -10.80 0.05
CA SER A 142 -6.22 -11.64 0.62
C SER A 142 -6.41 -13.11 0.26
N LEU A 143 -5.33 -13.90 0.21
CA LEU A 143 -5.42 -15.33 -0.11
C LEU A 143 -6.26 -16.13 0.89
N PRO A 144 -6.14 -15.93 2.22
CA PRO A 144 -7.03 -16.59 3.17
C PRO A 144 -8.51 -16.31 2.93
N LEU A 145 -8.86 -15.08 2.54
CA LEU A 145 -10.24 -14.74 2.17
C LEU A 145 -10.73 -15.57 0.98
N LEU A 146 -9.89 -15.72 -0.04
CA LEU A 146 -10.22 -16.56 -1.20
C LEU A 146 -10.46 -18.01 -0.79
N ALA A 147 -9.62 -18.57 0.09
CA ALA A 147 -9.80 -19.93 0.60
C ALA A 147 -11.15 -20.09 1.34
N ILE A 148 -11.53 -19.13 2.20
CA ILE A 148 -12.80 -19.13 2.90
C ILE A 148 -13.97 -19.10 1.91
N ILE A 149 -13.91 -18.25 0.89
CA ILE A 149 -14.95 -18.16 -0.15
C ILE A 149 -15.09 -19.49 -0.91
N ILE A 150 -13.98 -20.11 -1.33
CA ILE A 150 -13.98 -21.39 -2.04
C ILE A 150 -14.60 -22.49 -1.18
N VAL A 151 -14.17 -22.62 0.08
CA VAL A 151 -14.70 -23.62 1.02
C VAL A 151 -16.22 -23.42 1.20
N SER A 152 -16.66 -22.19 1.33
CA SER A 152 -18.10 -21.88 1.46
C SER A 152 -18.90 -22.22 0.21
N CYS A 153 -18.35 -21.93 -0.97
CA CYS A 153 -18.97 -22.35 -2.24
C CYS A 153 -19.09 -23.87 -2.35
N VAL A 154 -18.01 -24.60 -2.01
CA VAL A 154 -17.99 -26.07 -2.02
C VAL A 154 -19.04 -26.62 -1.06
N ALA A 155 -19.20 -26.05 0.14
CA ALA A 155 -20.21 -26.45 1.11
C ALA A 155 -21.64 -26.25 0.61
N MET A 156 -21.91 -25.31 -0.31
CA MET A 156 -23.24 -25.07 -0.88
C MET A 156 -23.57 -25.95 -2.08
N ILE A 157 -22.57 -26.52 -2.78
CA ILE A 157 -22.78 -27.34 -4.00
C ILE A 157 -23.81 -28.47 -3.80
N PRO A 158 -23.73 -29.31 -2.74
CA PRO A 158 -24.69 -30.39 -2.57
C PRO A 158 -26.13 -29.91 -2.47
N GLY A 159 -26.36 -28.78 -1.78
CA GLY A 159 -27.71 -28.19 -1.70
C GLY A 159 -28.18 -27.60 -3.02
N VAL A 160 -27.29 -26.95 -3.76
CA VAL A 160 -27.59 -26.39 -5.09
C VAL A 160 -28.05 -27.52 -6.05
N ILE A 161 -27.35 -28.65 -6.05
CA ILE A 161 -27.72 -29.84 -6.86
C ILE A 161 -29.05 -30.36 -6.43
N ARG A 162 -29.27 -30.50 -5.11
CA ARG A 162 -30.49 -31.07 -4.55
C ARG A 162 -31.73 -30.21 -4.79
N PHE A 163 -31.61 -28.89 -4.61
CA PHE A 163 -32.77 -27.97 -4.64
C PHE A 163 -33.10 -27.44 -6.03
N TRP A 164 -32.06 -27.26 -6.89
CA TRP A 164 -32.21 -26.57 -8.19
C TRP A 164 -31.72 -27.37 -9.40
N GLY A 165 -31.19 -28.58 -9.19
CA GLY A 165 -30.74 -29.46 -10.25
C GLY A 165 -29.66 -28.90 -11.17
N PRO A 166 -29.54 -29.39 -12.43
CA PRO A 166 -28.45 -29.01 -13.33
C PRO A 166 -28.42 -27.52 -13.71
N TYR A 167 -29.58 -26.90 -13.90
CA TYR A 167 -29.66 -25.46 -14.21
C TYR A 167 -29.18 -24.59 -13.05
N GLY A 168 -29.52 -24.94 -11.83
CA GLY A 168 -29.04 -24.25 -10.64
C GLY A 168 -27.53 -24.38 -10.48
N THR A 169 -26.97 -25.56 -10.73
CA THR A 169 -25.50 -25.76 -10.68
C THR A 169 -24.77 -24.98 -11.74
N PHE A 170 -25.31 -24.87 -12.96
CA PHE A 170 -24.72 -24.05 -14.03
C PHE A 170 -24.69 -22.56 -13.63
N ASN A 171 -25.80 -22.01 -13.16
CA ASN A 171 -25.89 -20.62 -12.71
C ASN A 171 -24.94 -20.35 -11.53
N PHE A 172 -24.88 -21.26 -10.57
CA PHE A 172 -23.98 -21.15 -9.42
C PHE A 172 -22.50 -21.19 -9.85
N SER A 173 -22.14 -22.00 -10.83
CA SER A 173 -20.79 -22.06 -11.38
C SER A 173 -20.38 -20.73 -12.05
N ILE A 174 -21.31 -20.13 -12.81
CA ILE A 174 -21.08 -18.79 -13.40
C ILE A 174 -20.81 -17.75 -12.29
N MET A 175 -21.58 -17.79 -11.21
CA MET A 175 -21.41 -16.87 -10.09
C MET A 175 -20.07 -17.06 -9.40
N ILE A 176 -19.61 -18.28 -9.21
CA ILE A 176 -18.26 -18.57 -8.68
C ILE A 176 -17.19 -17.99 -9.59
N LEU A 177 -17.32 -18.14 -10.92
CA LEU A 177 -16.36 -17.57 -11.88
C LEU A 177 -16.32 -16.03 -11.81
N ILE A 178 -17.47 -15.37 -11.68
CA ILE A 178 -17.55 -13.92 -11.51
C ILE A 178 -16.87 -13.50 -10.21
N MET A 179 -17.11 -14.18 -9.10
CA MET A 179 -16.48 -13.87 -7.80
C MET A 179 -14.97 -14.05 -7.85
N LEU A 180 -14.47 -15.10 -8.51
CA LEU A 180 -13.04 -15.30 -8.71
C LEU A 180 -12.44 -14.20 -9.58
N ALA A 181 -13.10 -13.81 -10.66
CA ALA A 181 -12.64 -12.71 -11.52
C ALA A 181 -12.57 -11.39 -10.73
N LEU A 182 -13.59 -11.05 -9.95
CA LEU A 182 -13.61 -9.86 -9.09
C LEU A 182 -12.47 -9.90 -8.05
N PHE A 183 -12.22 -11.05 -7.43
CA PHE A 183 -11.11 -11.22 -6.51
C PHE A 183 -9.76 -10.90 -7.17
N PHE A 184 -9.48 -11.47 -8.33
CA PHE A 184 -8.21 -11.26 -9.02
C PHE A 184 -8.06 -9.82 -9.55
N ILE A 185 -9.16 -9.20 -10.02
CA ILE A 185 -9.16 -7.80 -10.44
C ILE A 185 -8.82 -6.90 -9.24
N ASN A 186 -9.46 -7.09 -8.10
CA ASN A 186 -9.23 -6.29 -6.91
C ASN A 186 -7.82 -6.49 -6.35
N ARG A 187 -7.30 -7.72 -6.38
CA ARG A 187 -5.92 -7.99 -5.96
C ARG A 187 -4.89 -7.32 -6.87
N ASN A 188 -5.12 -7.31 -8.17
CA ASN A 188 -4.24 -6.62 -9.11
C ASN A 188 -4.30 -5.08 -8.91
N LYS A 189 -5.49 -4.52 -8.70
CA LYS A 189 -5.65 -3.10 -8.34
C LYS A 189 -4.87 -2.75 -7.07
N LEU A 190 -4.99 -3.55 -6.02
CA LEU A 190 -4.26 -3.37 -4.76
C LEU A 190 -2.75 -3.38 -4.99
N LYS A 191 -2.23 -4.37 -5.74
CA LYS A 191 -0.80 -4.44 -6.06
C LYS A 191 -0.30 -3.20 -6.78
N ARG A 192 -1.03 -2.72 -7.78
CA ARG A 192 -0.69 -1.49 -8.51
C ARG A 192 -0.71 -0.28 -7.60
N HIS A 193 -1.71 -0.17 -6.74
CA HIS A 193 -1.83 0.94 -5.79
C HIS A 193 -0.66 0.97 -4.79
N LEU A 194 -0.31 -0.18 -4.21
CA LEU A 194 0.84 -0.29 -3.31
C LEU A 194 2.17 0.02 -4.01
N ALA A 195 2.33 -0.40 -5.27
CA ALA A 195 3.51 -0.05 -6.06
C ALA A 195 3.62 1.47 -6.31
N LEU A 196 2.50 2.15 -6.57
CA LEU A 196 2.46 3.61 -6.73
C LEU A 196 2.80 4.33 -5.42
N ILE A 197 2.23 3.89 -4.29
CA ILE A 197 2.55 4.44 -2.96
C ILE A 197 4.04 4.25 -2.65
N LYS A 198 4.59 3.05 -2.92
CA LYS A 198 6.01 2.77 -2.72
C LYS A 198 6.89 3.68 -3.59
N LYS A 199 6.50 3.88 -4.86
CA LYS A 199 7.19 4.82 -5.77
C LYS A 199 7.12 6.26 -5.26
N GLN A 200 6.01 6.69 -4.67
CA GLN A 200 5.86 8.02 -4.08
C GLN A 200 6.66 8.19 -2.78
N LYS A 201 6.62 7.20 -1.90
CA LYS A 201 7.41 7.20 -0.64
C LYS A 201 8.91 7.16 -0.87
N SER A 202 9.38 6.54 -1.94
CA SER A 202 10.80 6.45 -2.29
C SER A 202 11.36 7.70 -2.97
N ARG A 203 10.55 8.74 -3.17
CA ARG A 203 11.01 9.99 -3.77
C ARG A 203 11.63 10.89 -2.71
N PHE A 204 12.81 11.40 -3.03
CA PHE A 204 13.39 12.52 -2.31
C PHE A 204 12.72 13.84 -2.71
N GLU A 205 12.73 14.81 -1.81
CA GLU A 205 12.41 16.20 -2.11
C GLU A 205 13.71 17.01 -1.97
N ALA A 206 14.18 17.57 -3.07
CA ALA A 206 15.34 18.46 -3.08
C ALA A 206 14.83 19.91 -3.15
N ARG A 207 15.15 20.70 -2.14
CA ARG A 207 14.94 22.14 -2.11
C ARG A 207 16.23 22.80 -2.47
N THR A 208 16.23 23.52 -3.59
CA THR A 208 17.39 24.15 -4.18
C THR A 208 17.35 25.68 -4.09
N PHE A 209 16.17 26.26 -3.91
CA PHE A 209 15.99 27.70 -3.73
C PHE A 209 16.38 28.10 -2.31
N GLY A 210 17.32 29.04 -2.20
CA GLY A 210 18.04 29.33 -0.96
C GLY A 210 19.12 28.29 -0.65
N ASN A 211 19.12 27.74 0.54
CA ASN A 211 20.06 26.69 0.94
C ASN A 211 19.60 25.32 0.51
N PHE A 212 20.51 24.52 -0.08
CA PHE A 212 20.21 23.16 -0.49
C PHE A 212 19.85 22.27 0.71
N THR A 213 18.71 21.59 0.59
CA THR A 213 18.27 20.61 1.57
C THR A 213 17.67 19.40 0.85
N LEU A 214 18.14 18.21 1.21
CA LEU A 214 17.57 16.94 0.74
C LEU A 214 16.66 16.37 1.82
N LEU A 215 15.38 16.17 1.50
CA LEU A 215 14.38 15.63 2.40
C LEU A 215 13.96 14.22 1.93
N HIS A 216 13.71 13.35 2.89
CA HIS A 216 13.07 12.07 2.69
C HIS A 216 11.95 11.93 3.73
N GLU A 217 10.70 11.69 3.31
CA GLU A 217 9.52 11.65 4.19
C GLU A 217 9.39 12.89 5.11
N ASN A 218 9.66 14.09 4.55
CA ASN A 218 9.67 15.39 5.24
C ASN A 218 10.75 15.54 6.33
N LYS A 219 11.74 14.64 6.40
CA LYS A 219 12.90 14.75 7.31
C LYS A 219 14.16 15.04 6.51
N ALA A 220 14.98 15.93 7.01
CA ALA A 220 16.27 16.20 6.38
C ALA A 220 17.19 14.97 6.43
N VAL A 221 17.72 14.59 5.29
CA VAL A 221 18.69 13.51 5.18
C VAL A 221 20.00 14.00 5.75
N LYS A 222 20.51 13.31 6.77
CA LYS A 222 21.78 13.64 7.41
C LYS A 222 22.86 12.71 6.86
N PHE A 223 23.93 13.32 6.30
CA PHE A 223 25.13 12.61 5.87
C PHE A 223 26.19 12.70 6.96
N SER A 224 27.05 11.70 7.04
CA SER A 224 28.16 11.70 8.01
C SER A 224 29.17 12.81 7.71
N ARG A 225 29.20 13.28 6.44
CA ARG A 225 30.12 14.33 5.98
C ARG A 225 29.32 15.41 5.23
N SER A 226 29.57 16.67 5.54
CA SER A 226 28.93 17.82 4.87
C SER A 226 29.18 17.86 3.36
N LYS A 227 30.38 17.46 2.93
CA LYS A 227 30.75 17.35 1.50
C LYS A 227 29.98 16.28 0.74
N THR A 228 29.37 15.27 1.40
CA THR A 228 28.50 14.30 0.75
C THR A 228 27.20 14.97 0.29
N LEU A 229 26.65 15.88 1.10
CA LEU A 229 25.46 16.66 0.71
C LEU A 229 25.74 17.55 -0.51
N GLU A 230 26.93 18.19 -0.55
CA GLU A 230 27.37 19.00 -1.68
C GLU A 230 27.57 18.19 -2.97
N LEU A 231 28.10 16.97 -2.89
CA LEU A 231 28.20 16.03 -4.00
C LEU A 231 26.81 15.70 -4.57
N ILE A 232 25.83 15.41 -3.71
CA ILE A 232 24.46 15.13 -4.13
C ILE A 232 23.81 16.37 -4.76
N ALA A 233 24.02 17.56 -4.18
CA ALA A 233 23.53 18.83 -4.73
C ALA A 233 24.04 19.07 -6.15
N TYR A 234 25.34 18.87 -6.38
CA TYR A 234 25.95 19.02 -7.70
C TYR A 234 25.33 18.04 -8.74
N LEU A 235 25.18 16.78 -8.36
CA LEU A 235 24.55 15.77 -9.23
C LEU A 235 23.08 16.06 -9.53
N ILE A 236 22.33 16.68 -8.59
CA ILE A 236 20.95 17.12 -8.83
C ILE A 236 20.92 18.21 -9.90
N VAL A 237 21.83 19.19 -9.84
CA VAL A 237 21.92 20.26 -10.86
C VAL A 237 22.16 19.69 -12.25
N LYS A 238 22.89 18.59 -12.36
CA LYS A 238 23.14 17.88 -13.63
C LYS A 238 21.93 17.14 -14.21
N ASN A 239 20.83 17.08 -13.48
CA ASN A 239 19.53 16.57 -13.93
C ASN A 239 19.60 15.23 -14.68
N GLY A 240 20.24 14.24 -14.07
CA GLY A 240 20.38 12.89 -14.61
C GLY A 240 21.54 12.70 -15.58
N SER A 241 22.23 13.75 -15.98
CA SER A 241 23.46 13.64 -16.78
C SER A 241 24.57 12.97 -15.97
N SER A 242 25.36 12.15 -16.64
CA SER A 242 26.50 11.49 -16.01
C SER A 242 27.65 12.46 -15.82
N VAL A 243 28.24 12.46 -14.62
CA VAL A 243 29.38 13.30 -14.23
C VAL A 243 30.60 12.40 -13.99
N ASN A 244 31.76 12.79 -14.49
CA ASN A 244 32.97 12.02 -14.31
C ASN A 244 33.72 12.42 -13.02
N THR A 245 34.71 11.61 -12.62
CA THR A 245 35.50 11.82 -11.40
C THR A 245 36.20 13.17 -11.39
N ARG A 246 36.79 13.59 -12.52
CA ARG A 246 37.56 14.87 -12.61
C ARG A 246 36.60 16.05 -12.44
N GLU A 247 35.47 16.04 -13.08
CA GLU A 247 34.46 17.09 -12.95
C GLU A 247 33.94 17.23 -11.51
N LEU A 248 33.66 16.09 -10.82
CA LEU A 248 33.29 16.11 -9.41
C LEU A 248 34.38 16.67 -8.51
N LEU A 249 35.64 16.30 -8.76
CA LEU A 249 36.75 16.82 -7.99
C LEU A 249 36.91 18.34 -8.19
N CYS A 250 36.79 18.82 -9.41
CA CYS A 250 36.81 20.25 -9.71
C CYS A 250 35.67 21.01 -9.01
N ALA A 251 34.47 20.48 -9.06
CA ALA A 251 33.29 21.10 -8.42
C ALA A 251 33.41 21.14 -6.88
N LEU A 252 33.95 20.09 -6.26
CA LEU A 252 34.00 19.96 -4.80
C LEU A 252 35.24 20.59 -4.17
N TYR A 253 36.35 20.63 -4.91
CA TYR A 253 37.70 21.03 -4.37
C TYR A 253 38.40 22.13 -5.18
N GLY A 254 37.80 22.59 -6.29
CA GLY A 254 38.37 23.69 -7.10
C GLY A 254 39.74 23.36 -7.64
N ASP A 255 40.67 24.29 -7.48
CA ASP A 255 42.06 24.22 -7.99
C ASP A 255 42.88 23.05 -7.43
N TYR A 256 42.41 22.40 -6.36
CA TYR A 256 43.12 21.28 -5.72
C TYR A 256 42.71 19.92 -6.28
N ALA A 257 41.90 19.87 -7.36
CA ALA A 257 41.31 18.65 -7.91
C ALA A 257 42.33 17.56 -8.32
N ASP A 258 43.53 17.93 -8.73
CA ASP A 258 44.57 16.99 -9.23
C ASP A 258 45.38 16.29 -8.12
N SER A 259 45.10 16.60 -6.85
CA SER A 259 45.80 15.97 -5.72
C SER A 259 45.25 14.54 -5.48
N ALA A 260 46.14 13.55 -5.39
CA ALA A 260 45.81 12.15 -5.08
C ALA A 260 45.00 12.00 -3.77
N ARG A 261 45.17 12.93 -2.83
CA ARG A 261 44.42 12.98 -1.56
C ARG A 261 42.92 13.16 -1.78
N TYR A 262 42.50 13.97 -2.74
CA TYR A 262 41.07 14.24 -2.98
C TYR A 262 40.38 13.12 -3.74
N GLY A 263 41.10 12.31 -4.51
CA GLY A 263 40.58 11.08 -5.08
C GLY A 263 40.15 10.06 -4.02
N SER A 264 40.89 9.95 -2.91
CA SER A 264 40.50 9.10 -1.78
C SER A 264 39.32 9.69 -0.99
N SER A 265 39.31 11.02 -0.84
CA SER A 265 38.19 11.73 -0.21
C SER A 265 36.90 11.55 -1.00
N LEU A 266 36.92 11.68 -2.33
CA LEU A 266 35.76 11.47 -3.17
C LEU A 266 35.18 10.03 -3.03
N ARG A 267 36.08 9.02 -3.00
CA ARG A 267 35.65 7.63 -2.75
C ARG A 267 34.95 7.47 -1.40
N ALA A 268 35.43 8.16 -0.37
CA ALA A 268 34.80 8.16 0.95
C ALA A 268 33.42 8.85 0.94
N LEU A 269 33.22 9.95 0.17
CA LEU A 269 31.92 10.61 -0.01
C LEU A 269 30.95 9.72 -0.75
N ILE A 270 31.36 9.02 -1.80
CA ILE A 270 30.57 8.08 -2.56
C ILE A 270 30.12 6.89 -1.68
N SER A 271 31.06 6.37 -0.84
CA SER A 271 30.75 5.29 0.10
C SER A 271 29.72 5.74 1.15
N ASP A 272 29.87 6.95 1.70
CA ASP A 272 28.93 7.55 2.65
C ASP A 272 27.52 7.69 2.03
N ALA A 273 27.43 8.24 0.81
CA ALA A 273 26.16 8.34 0.07
C ALA A 273 25.51 6.97 -0.16
N ARG A 274 26.28 5.98 -0.62
CA ARG A 274 25.76 4.61 -0.86
C ARG A 274 25.26 3.98 0.44
N HIS A 275 25.98 4.13 1.54
CA HIS A 275 25.60 3.59 2.84
C HIS A 275 24.25 4.16 3.29
N ILE A 276 24.12 5.49 3.28
CA ILE A 276 22.90 6.17 3.73
C ILE A 276 21.69 5.83 2.84
N PHE A 277 21.85 5.80 1.52
CA PHE A 277 20.74 5.41 0.63
C PHE A 277 20.40 3.92 0.74
N SER A 278 21.36 3.05 1.07
CA SER A 278 21.11 1.63 1.34
C SER A 278 20.35 1.43 2.66
N GLU A 279 20.68 2.16 3.72
CA GLU A 279 19.93 2.14 4.99
C GLU A 279 18.48 2.60 4.83
N MET A 280 18.22 3.53 3.89
CA MET A 280 16.89 4.00 3.54
C MET A 280 16.14 3.06 2.58
N GLU A 281 16.73 1.92 2.19
CA GLU A 281 16.19 0.97 1.20
C GLU A 281 15.90 1.60 -0.19
N ILE A 282 16.59 2.69 -0.54
CA ILE A 282 16.39 3.41 -1.81
C ILE A 282 17.54 3.09 -2.77
N GLN A 283 17.29 2.15 -3.69
CA GLN A 283 18.35 1.67 -4.61
C GLN A 283 18.45 2.48 -5.90
N ASN A 284 17.41 3.20 -6.32
CA ASN A 284 17.32 3.79 -7.67
C ASN A 284 17.55 5.31 -7.70
N PHE A 285 18.03 5.92 -6.62
CA PHE A 285 18.25 7.36 -6.56
C PHE A 285 19.64 7.75 -7.04
N PHE A 286 20.69 7.11 -6.50
CA PHE A 286 22.08 7.40 -6.78
C PHE A 286 22.77 6.21 -7.46
N THR A 287 23.33 6.43 -8.63
CA THR A 287 24.12 5.46 -9.38
C THR A 287 25.55 5.91 -9.43
N ALA A 288 26.46 5.04 -9.01
CA ALA A 288 27.89 5.27 -9.07
C ALA A 288 28.58 4.07 -9.72
N GLU A 289 28.98 4.23 -10.97
CA GLU A 289 29.72 3.27 -11.77
C GLU A 289 31.19 3.72 -11.93
N TYR A 290 31.98 2.96 -12.68
CA TYR A 290 33.35 3.38 -12.93
C TYR A 290 33.37 4.72 -13.69
N ASN A 291 33.94 5.73 -13.07
CA ASN A 291 34.07 7.11 -13.60
C ASN A 291 32.75 7.73 -14.09
N SER A 292 31.63 7.33 -13.54
CA SER A 292 30.29 7.78 -13.97
C SER A 292 29.37 7.86 -12.75
N PHE A 293 28.93 9.07 -12.41
CA PHE A 293 28.07 9.34 -11.26
C PHE A 293 26.83 10.10 -11.72
N ARG A 294 25.67 9.64 -11.31
CA ARG A 294 24.40 10.29 -11.67
C ARG A 294 23.34 10.09 -10.62
N ILE A 295 22.38 10.98 -10.61
CA ILE A 295 21.13 10.86 -9.86
C ILE A 295 20.00 10.60 -10.84
N ASN A 296 19.06 9.75 -10.44
CA ASN A 296 17.81 9.54 -11.20
C ASN A 296 16.85 10.71 -10.93
N PRO A 297 16.58 11.59 -11.90
CA PRO A 297 15.69 12.73 -11.70
C PRO A 297 14.24 12.33 -11.42
N GLU A 298 13.78 11.14 -11.85
CA GLU A 298 12.46 10.64 -11.53
C GLU A 298 12.28 10.23 -10.05
N ALA A 299 13.38 9.96 -9.35
CA ALA A 299 13.38 9.58 -7.95
C ALA A 299 13.43 10.79 -6.99
N VAL A 300 13.49 12.02 -7.52
CA VAL A 300 13.53 13.25 -6.73
C VAL A 300 12.49 14.25 -7.24
N LYS A 301 11.76 14.87 -6.31
CA LYS A 301 10.95 16.05 -6.57
C LYS A 301 11.85 17.26 -6.28
N CYS A 302 12.07 18.12 -7.27
CA CYS A 302 13.02 19.22 -7.17
C CYS A 302 12.41 20.52 -7.69
N ASP A 303 12.42 21.56 -6.89
CA ASP A 303 11.96 22.91 -7.26
C ASP A 303 12.71 23.48 -8.48
N TYR A 304 13.99 23.18 -8.62
CA TYR A 304 14.78 23.51 -9.80
C TYR A 304 14.26 22.82 -11.08
N TYR A 305 13.90 21.53 -11.01
CA TYR A 305 13.33 20.83 -12.16
C TYR A 305 11.95 21.37 -12.54
N ASP A 306 11.12 21.67 -11.53
CA ASP A 306 9.80 22.27 -11.73
C ASP A 306 9.97 23.67 -12.38
N PHE A 307 10.96 24.46 -11.97
CA PHE A 307 11.30 25.74 -12.60
C PHE A 307 11.72 25.58 -14.07
N LEU A 308 12.61 24.62 -14.37
CA LEU A 308 13.06 24.37 -15.73
C LEU A 308 11.94 23.89 -16.64
N SER A 309 10.98 23.15 -16.12
CA SER A 309 9.78 22.70 -16.85
C SER A 309 8.78 23.82 -17.10
N GLY A 310 8.94 24.98 -16.48
CA GLY A 310 8.07 26.15 -16.66
C GLY A 310 6.89 26.22 -15.70
N ASP A 311 6.92 25.44 -14.59
CA ASP A 311 5.86 25.53 -13.57
C ASP A 311 5.79 26.95 -12.98
N SER A 312 4.62 27.56 -13.11
CA SER A 312 4.36 28.93 -12.65
C SER A 312 4.50 29.12 -11.14
N LYS A 313 4.28 28.05 -10.34
CA LYS A 313 4.48 28.10 -8.89
C LYS A 313 5.95 28.10 -8.53
N ALA A 314 6.75 27.26 -9.19
CA ALA A 314 8.20 27.20 -8.97
C ALA A 314 8.87 28.52 -9.42
N ILE A 315 8.44 29.10 -10.55
CA ILE A 315 8.97 30.38 -11.03
C ILE A 315 8.65 31.53 -10.06
N LYS A 316 7.42 31.60 -9.53
CA LYS A 316 7.03 32.60 -8.52
C LYS A 316 7.68 32.36 -7.15
N GLY A 317 8.03 31.14 -6.83
CA GLY A 317 8.71 30.77 -5.59
C GLY A 317 10.21 31.06 -5.57
N TYR A 318 10.82 31.35 -6.73
CA TYR A 318 12.23 31.69 -6.81
C TYR A 318 12.49 33.14 -6.36
N ALA A 319 13.20 33.28 -5.24
CA ALA A 319 13.49 34.58 -4.62
C ALA A 319 14.88 35.16 -5.01
N GLY A 320 15.52 34.62 -6.05
CA GLY A 320 16.86 35.06 -6.48
C GLY A 320 18.01 34.31 -5.86
N GLU A 321 17.75 33.34 -4.97
CA GLU A 321 18.77 32.54 -4.32
C GLU A 321 18.70 31.07 -4.78
N PHE A 322 19.84 30.49 -5.14
CA PHE A 322 19.97 29.10 -5.55
C PHE A 322 21.21 28.48 -4.92
N MET A 323 21.02 27.51 -4.02
CA MET A 323 22.10 26.75 -3.35
C MET A 323 23.22 27.66 -2.83
N SER A 324 22.86 28.75 -2.15
CA SER A 324 23.78 29.88 -1.75
C SER A 324 25.00 29.44 -0.94
N GLN A 325 24.97 28.22 -0.37
CA GLN A 325 26.09 27.64 0.35
C GLN A 325 27.23 27.12 -0.54
N TYR A 326 27.05 27.08 -1.87
CA TYR A 326 28.01 26.51 -2.80
C TYR A 326 28.42 27.50 -3.87
N SER A 327 29.71 27.81 -3.97
CA SER A 327 30.28 28.80 -4.94
C SER A 327 30.04 28.38 -6.40
N TRP A 328 30.07 27.08 -6.71
CA TRP A 328 29.81 26.57 -8.07
C TRP A 328 28.35 26.76 -8.55
N ALA A 329 27.43 27.12 -7.66
CA ALA A 329 26.03 27.32 -7.99
C ALA A 329 25.72 28.74 -8.50
N GLU A 330 26.67 29.70 -8.41
CA GLU A 330 26.46 31.11 -8.77
C GLU A 330 26.06 31.29 -10.25
N ASP A 331 26.71 30.57 -11.17
CA ASP A 331 26.33 30.62 -12.60
C ASP A 331 24.93 30.17 -12.87
N THR A 332 24.48 29.12 -12.13
CA THR A 332 23.10 28.62 -12.24
C THR A 332 22.10 29.61 -11.63
N ALA A 333 22.45 30.25 -10.52
CA ALA A 333 21.64 31.30 -9.91
C ALA A 333 21.44 32.51 -10.86
N ALA A 334 22.51 32.92 -11.51
CA ALA A 334 22.49 34.00 -12.52
C ALA A 334 21.56 33.63 -13.71
N PHE A 335 21.70 32.40 -14.24
CA PHE A 335 20.83 31.90 -15.32
C PHE A 335 19.36 31.90 -14.91
N LEU A 336 19.02 31.41 -13.72
CA LEU A 336 17.64 31.38 -13.23
C LEU A 336 17.06 32.79 -13.08
N SER A 337 17.86 33.73 -12.54
CA SER A 337 17.45 35.12 -12.38
C SER A 337 17.17 35.80 -13.72
N GLN A 338 18.02 35.57 -14.72
CA GLN A 338 17.81 36.07 -16.09
C GLN A 338 16.52 35.50 -16.69
N LYS A 339 16.24 34.21 -16.48
CA LYS A 339 15.03 33.55 -17.01
C LYS A 339 13.75 34.06 -16.37
N VAL A 340 13.77 34.51 -15.11
CA VAL A 340 12.63 35.16 -14.45
C VAL A 340 12.38 36.56 -15.05
N LEU A 341 13.44 37.32 -15.33
CA LEU A 341 13.34 38.67 -15.89
C LEU A 341 12.89 38.67 -17.35
N SER A 342 13.08 37.58 -18.09
CA SER A 342 12.70 37.42 -19.50
C SER A 342 11.26 36.99 -19.74
N LYS A 343 10.49 36.72 -18.68
CA LYS A 343 9.07 36.34 -18.72
C LYS A 343 8.19 37.46 -18.16
#